data_37c557feb4ee1e64646bf1666bbbc7ac
#
_entry.id   37c557feb4ee1e64646bf1666bbbc7ac
#
_cell.length_a   1.000
_cell.length_b   1.000
_cell.length_c   1.000
_cell.angle_alpha   90.00
_cell.angle_beta   90.00
_cell.angle_gamma   90.00
#
_symmetry.space_group_name_H-M   'P 1'
#
loop_
_entity.id
_entity.type
_entity.pdbx_description
1 polymer ?
#
loop_
_entity_poly.entity_id
_entity_poly.type
_entity_poly.pdbx_seq_one_letter_code
_entity_poly.pdbx_strand_id
1 'polypeptide(L)'
;MGESMSKTTARERNGEMHPPRVIAVVNQKGGVGKTTTAVNLAASVAAAERRTLLVDLDPQGNASSGVGVSPRTVERSIYDSLIGRYTLAEVLQPTELTSLVLVPSKQDLVAAEVELVDDPNRSYKLRDALALLLKQQPFEYVFIDCPPSLGILTVNALAAADRVLVPLQCEYYALEGLTSLMATVDRVRGGMNARLELEGIVLTMFDPRNNLAHQVADEVKRHFHVFESVIPRNVRLSEAPSHGKPVLLYDAQSKGAQGYLSLAREIIATAPAQAQKARAAR
;
A
#
# COMPACT_ATOMS: atom_id res chain seq x y z
N MET A 1 52.39 18.01 -10.72
CA MET A 1 51.60 18.00 -9.48
C MET A 1 50.16 17.80 -9.87
N GLY A 2 49.70 16.56 -9.82
CA GLY A 2 48.35 16.17 -10.25
C GLY A 2 47.51 15.93 -9.03
N GLU A 3 46.41 16.65 -8.92
CA GLU A 3 45.38 16.40 -7.91
C GLU A 3 44.50 15.25 -8.34
N SER A 4 44.54 14.19 -7.54
CA SER A 4 43.71 13.03 -7.61
C SER A 4 42.29 13.40 -7.16
N MET A 5 41.36 13.55 -8.11
CA MET A 5 39.90 13.56 -7.80
C MET A 5 39.47 12.15 -7.43
N SER A 6 39.22 11.95 -6.15
CA SER A 6 38.59 10.75 -5.57
C SER A 6 37.22 10.53 -6.21
N LYS A 7 37.13 9.55 -7.11
CA LYS A 7 35.84 8.98 -7.57
C LYS A 7 35.27 8.13 -6.44
N THR A 8 34.27 8.64 -5.74
CA THR A 8 33.46 7.87 -4.83
C THR A 8 32.67 6.83 -5.65
N THR A 9 33.13 5.62 -5.62
CA THR A 9 32.48 4.48 -6.26
C THR A 9 31.12 4.23 -5.60
N ALA A 10 30.06 4.43 -6.37
CA ALA A 10 28.75 3.87 -6.05
C ALA A 10 28.93 2.35 -5.86
N ARG A 11 28.63 1.88 -4.65
CA ARG A 11 28.61 0.45 -4.34
C ARG A 11 27.67 -0.24 -5.28
N GLU A 12 28.17 -1.03 -6.19
CA GLU A 12 27.45 -2.07 -6.93
C GLU A 12 26.84 -3.01 -5.89
N ARG A 13 25.55 -2.85 -5.64
CA ARG A 13 24.77 -3.83 -4.88
C ARG A 13 24.57 -5.02 -5.80
N ASN A 14 25.06 -6.18 -5.40
CA ASN A 14 24.93 -7.46 -6.08
C ASN A 14 23.58 -7.59 -6.79
N GLY A 15 23.63 -7.82 -8.10
CA GLY A 15 22.48 -7.81 -9.01
C GLY A 15 21.47 -8.95 -8.88
N GLU A 16 21.08 -9.34 -7.70
CA GLU A 16 19.88 -10.16 -7.49
C GLU A 16 18.67 -9.24 -7.36
N MET A 17 17.96 -9.03 -8.47
CA MET A 17 16.63 -8.41 -8.44
C MET A 17 15.67 -9.34 -7.68
N HIS A 18 15.35 -8.98 -6.43
CA HIS A 18 14.27 -9.65 -5.72
C HIS A 18 12.93 -9.31 -6.39
N PRO A 19 11.99 -10.25 -6.46
CA PRO A 19 10.65 -9.94 -6.96
C PRO A 19 10.04 -8.81 -6.12
N PRO A 20 9.31 -7.88 -6.74
CA PRO A 20 8.67 -6.79 -6.03
C PRO A 20 7.70 -7.34 -4.98
N ARG A 21 7.57 -6.63 -3.88
CA ARG A 21 6.61 -6.97 -2.83
C ARG A 21 5.34 -6.15 -3.02
N VAL A 22 4.26 -6.82 -3.42
CA VAL A 22 2.95 -6.19 -3.68
C VAL A 22 2.08 -6.32 -2.44
N ILE A 23 1.74 -5.19 -1.82
CA ILE A 23 1.02 -5.11 -0.54
C ILE A 23 -0.30 -4.36 -0.75
N ALA A 24 -1.44 -5.04 -0.56
CA ALA A 24 -2.75 -4.41 -0.53
C ALA A 24 -3.07 -3.88 0.87
N VAL A 25 -3.42 -2.60 0.98
CA VAL A 25 -3.83 -1.97 2.24
C VAL A 25 -5.35 -2.02 2.33
N VAL A 26 -5.89 -2.91 3.16
CA VAL A 26 -7.32 -3.28 3.13
C VAL A 26 -7.94 -3.21 4.52
N ASN A 27 -9.15 -2.66 4.60
CA ASN A 27 -10.08 -2.83 5.70
C ASN A 27 -11.49 -2.43 5.22
N GLN A 28 -12.52 -3.18 5.61
CA GLN A 28 -13.92 -2.90 5.25
C GLN A 28 -14.45 -1.63 5.92
N LYS A 29 -13.94 -1.31 7.11
CA LYS A 29 -14.38 -0.15 7.87
C LYS A 29 -13.83 1.14 7.24
N GLY A 30 -14.73 2.10 6.98
CA GLY A 30 -14.35 3.45 6.60
C GLY A 30 -13.62 4.18 7.74
N GLY A 31 -12.72 5.10 7.38
CA GLY A 31 -12.09 5.98 8.36
C GLY A 31 -11.00 5.36 9.25
N VAL A 32 -10.60 4.09 9.07
CA VAL A 32 -9.54 3.44 9.86
C VAL A 32 -8.12 3.81 9.42
N GLY A 33 -7.95 4.69 8.46
CA GLY A 33 -6.64 5.15 8.01
C GLY A 33 -6.01 4.31 6.89
N LYS A 34 -6.78 3.63 6.03
CA LYS A 34 -6.25 2.88 4.86
C LYS A 34 -5.40 3.77 3.97
N THR A 35 -6.00 4.78 3.38
CA THR A 35 -5.32 5.75 2.49
C THR A 35 -4.17 6.45 3.19
N THR A 36 -4.38 6.88 4.45
CA THR A 36 -3.31 7.48 5.26
C THR A 36 -2.13 6.53 5.41
N THR A 37 -2.40 5.23 5.64
CA THR A 37 -1.35 4.21 5.75
C THR A 37 -0.68 3.95 4.40
N ALA A 38 -1.44 3.76 3.33
CA ALA A 38 -0.89 3.50 2.00
C ALA A 38 0.06 4.63 1.55
N VAL A 39 -0.41 5.90 1.64
CA VAL A 39 0.37 7.09 1.26
C VAL A 39 1.64 7.24 2.11
N ASN A 40 1.49 7.22 3.44
CA ASN A 40 2.62 7.56 4.31
C ASN A 40 3.63 6.42 4.43
N LEU A 41 3.17 5.16 4.34
CA LEU A 41 4.06 4.01 4.29
C LEU A 41 4.83 3.96 2.97
N ALA A 42 4.16 4.15 1.82
CA ALA A 42 4.81 4.23 0.51
C ALA A 42 5.86 5.35 0.48
N ALA A 43 5.52 6.53 1.00
CA ALA A 43 6.44 7.66 1.10
C ALA A 43 7.64 7.34 2.03
N SER A 44 7.40 6.67 3.16
CA SER A 44 8.46 6.29 4.11
C SER A 44 9.41 5.23 3.54
N VAL A 45 8.90 4.27 2.77
CA VAL A 45 9.71 3.26 2.07
C VAL A 45 10.51 3.91 0.94
N ALA A 46 9.90 4.83 0.18
CA ALA A 46 10.58 5.59 -0.87
C ALA A 46 11.69 6.50 -0.31
N ALA A 47 11.48 7.11 0.87
CA ALA A 47 12.50 7.90 1.57
C ALA A 47 13.69 7.06 2.04
N ALA A 48 13.51 5.75 2.21
CA ALA A 48 14.60 4.78 2.42
C ALA A 48 15.28 4.33 1.09
N GLU A 49 15.12 5.12 0.02
CA GLU A 49 15.69 4.87 -1.32
C GLU A 49 15.23 3.55 -1.96
N ARG A 50 14.04 3.05 -1.56
CA ARG A 50 13.42 1.88 -2.17
C ARG A 50 12.47 2.33 -3.28
N ARG A 51 12.66 1.80 -4.48
CA ARG A 51 11.80 2.13 -5.60
C ARG A 51 10.37 1.62 -5.37
N THR A 52 9.45 2.55 -5.16
CA THR A 52 8.09 2.27 -4.64
C THR A 52 7.03 2.74 -5.64
N LEU A 53 6.03 1.91 -5.87
CA LEU A 53 4.82 2.25 -6.60
C LEU A 53 3.65 2.35 -5.61
N LEU A 54 2.91 3.46 -5.67
CA LEU A 54 1.62 3.61 -5.00
C LEU A 54 0.52 3.47 -6.06
N VAL A 55 -0.40 2.54 -5.86
CA VAL A 55 -1.58 2.35 -6.72
C VAL A 55 -2.79 2.84 -5.94
N ASP A 56 -3.42 3.90 -6.40
CA ASP A 56 -4.68 4.39 -5.86
C ASP A 56 -5.83 3.63 -6.54
N LEU A 57 -6.54 2.79 -5.80
CA LEU A 57 -7.65 1.98 -6.29
C LEU A 57 -9.00 2.41 -5.69
N ASP A 58 -9.03 3.56 -5.00
CA ASP A 58 -10.26 4.15 -4.50
C ASP A 58 -10.76 5.22 -5.49
N PRO A 59 -12.03 5.15 -5.96
CA PRO A 59 -12.61 6.17 -6.83
C PRO A 59 -12.57 7.60 -6.28
N GLN A 60 -12.40 7.75 -4.96
CA GLN A 60 -12.26 9.07 -4.33
C GLN A 60 -10.92 9.75 -4.66
N GLY A 61 -9.89 9.01 -5.10
CA GLY A 61 -8.58 9.56 -5.48
C GLY A 61 -7.82 10.21 -4.30
N ASN A 62 -8.08 9.76 -3.08
CA ASN A 62 -7.49 10.35 -1.88
C ASN A 62 -5.99 10.05 -1.75
N ALA A 63 -5.53 8.87 -2.19
CA ALA A 63 -4.11 8.57 -2.22
C ALA A 63 -3.37 9.41 -3.27
N SER A 64 -3.99 9.63 -4.43
CA SER A 64 -3.48 10.53 -5.48
C SER A 64 -3.30 11.94 -4.95
N SER A 65 -4.35 12.50 -4.33
CA SER A 65 -4.30 13.84 -3.71
C SER A 65 -3.24 13.92 -2.62
N GLY A 66 -3.11 12.86 -1.81
CA GLY A 66 -2.17 12.79 -0.69
C GLY A 66 -0.69 12.78 -1.09
N VAL A 67 -0.38 12.59 -2.36
CA VAL A 67 0.99 12.70 -2.92
C VAL A 67 1.14 13.83 -3.94
N GLY A 68 0.19 14.75 -3.99
CA GLY A 68 0.26 15.99 -4.79
C GLY A 68 -0.30 15.88 -6.20
N VAL A 69 -0.91 14.75 -6.57
CA VAL A 69 -1.53 14.57 -7.88
C VAL A 69 -3.04 14.77 -7.76
N SER A 70 -3.55 15.84 -8.38
CA SER A 70 -4.98 16.16 -8.34
C SER A 70 -5.79 15.23 -9.24
N PRO A 71 -6.76 14.47 -8.72
CA PRO A 71 -7.64 13.63 -9.54
C PRO A 71 -8.42 14.40 -10.61
N ARG A 72 -8.60 15.73 -10.42
CA ARG A 72 -9.32 16.58 -11.37
C ARG A 72 -8.51 16.92 -12.62
N THR A 73 -7.19 16.85 -12.55
CA THR A 73 -6.28 17.18 -13.66
C THR A 73 -5.66 15.96 -14.31
N VAL A 74 -5.90 14.76 -13.75
CA VAL A 74 -5.40 13.51 -14.29
C VAL A 74 -6.17 13.15 -15.57
N GLU A 75 -5.46 13.04 -16.68
CA GLU A 75 -6.05 12.62 -17.97
C GLU A 75 -6.29 11.12 -17.99
N ARG A 76 -5.29 10.33 -17.58
CA ARG A 76 -5.27 8.86 -17.61
C ARG A 76 -5.09 8.32 -16.20
N SER A 77 -5.91 7.34 -15.83
CA SER A 77 -5.95 6.79 -14.47
C SER A 77 -5.93 5.26 -14.47
N ILE A 78 -5.97 4.68 -13.29
CA ILE A 78 -6.10 3.23 -13.10
C ILE A 78 -7.35 2.68 -13.82
N TYR A 79 -8.44 3.44 -13.89
CA TYR A 79 -9.64 3.06 -14.62
C TYR A 79 -9.32 2.69 -16.07
N ASP A 80 -8.58 3.54 -16.79
CA ASP A 80 -8.22 3.33 -18.18
C ASP A 80 -7.39 2.05 -18.38
N SER A 81 -6.56 1.70 -17.38
CA SER A 81 -5.78 0.46 -17.43
C SER A 81 -6.63 -0.78 -17.15
N LEU A 82 -7.57 -0.70 -16.21
CA LEU A 82 -8.44 -1.84 -15.87
C LEU A 82 -9.37 -2.22 -17.04
N ILE A 83 -9.84 -1.22 -17.81
CA ILE A 83 -10.67 -1.47 -19.00
C ILE A 83 -9.85 -1.70 -20.28
N GLY A 84 -8.51 -1.68 -20.19
CA GLY A 84 -7.62 -2.04 -21.29
C GLY A 84 -7.37 -0.94 -22.32
N ARG A 85 -7.69 0.34 -22.02
CA ARG A 85 -7.40 1.48 -22.92
C ARG A 85 -5.93 1.85 -22.95
N TYR A 86 -5.27 1.80 -21.79
CA TYR A 86 -3.86 2.14 -21.59
C TYR A 86 -3.18 1.10 -20.70
N THR A 87 -1.88 0.92 -20.88
CA THR A 87 -1.05 0.14 -19.94
C THR A 87 -0.81 0.92 -18.66
N LEU A 88 -0.45 0.25 -17.56
CA LEU A 88 -0.07 0.96 -16.32
C LEU A 88 1.14 1.89 -16.52
N ALA A 89 2.06 1.54 -17.44
CA ALA A 89 3.22 2.39 -17.75
C ALA A 89 2.82 3.76 -18.33
N GLU A 90 1.71 3.82 -19.07
CA GLU A 90 1.21 5.05 -19.72
C GLU A 90 0.42 5.95 -18.76
N VAL A 91 0.00 5.44 -17.60
CA VAL A 91 -0.77 6.21 -16.60
C VAL A 91 0.08 6.64 -15.40
N LEU A 92 1.35 6.22 -15.34
CA LEU A 92 2.24 6.57 -14.22
C LEU A 92 2.40 8.08 -14.07
N GLN A 93 2.40 8.55 -12.83
CA GLN A 93 2.65 9.93 -12.46
C GLN A 93 3.84 10.02 -11.49
N PRO A 94 4.79 10.95 -11.71
CA PRO A 94 5.83 11.23 -10.74
C PRO A 94 5.24 11.91 -9.51
N THR A 95 5.93 11.78 -8.37
CA THR A 95 5.62 12.53 -7.14
C THR A 95 6.79 13.40 -6.72
N GLU A 96 6.62 14.18 -5.64
CA GLU A 96 7.70 15.00 -5.07
C GLU A 96 8.88 14.12 -4.58
N LEU A 97 8.63 12.85 -4.23
CA LEU A 97 9.67 11.88 -3.85
C LEU A 97 10.13 11.09 -5.08
N THR A 98 11.39 11.27 -5.48
CA THR A 98 11.97 10.66 -6.70
C THR A 98 11.80 9.13 -6.75
N SER A 99 11.85 8.44 -5.59
CA SER A 99 11.69 6.98 -5.51
C SER A 99 10.22 6.54 -5.39
N LEU A 100 9.24 7.46 -5.36
CA LEU A 100 7.81 7.16 -5.30
C LEU A 100 7.13 7.54 -6.60
N VAL A 101 6.50 6.56 -7.25
CA VAL A 101 5.69 6.75 -8.44
C VAL A 101 4.24 6.38 -8.12
N LEU A 102 3.30 7.08 -8.74
CA LEU A 102 1.87 6.89 -8.53
C LEU A 102 1.19 6.31 -9.78
N VAL A 103 0.28 5.35 -9.58
CA VAL A 103 -0.83 5.06 -10.50
C VAL A 103 -2.05 5.79 -9.94
N PRO A 104 -2.51 6.88 -10.57
CA PRO A 104 -3.56 7.72 -10.02
C PRO A 104 -4.96 7.14 -10.21
N SER A 105 -5.88 7.54 -9.34
CA SER A 105 -7.32 7.29 -9.45
C SER A 105 -8.09 8.58 -9.69
N LYS A 106 -9.29 8.43 -10.21
CA LYS A 106 -10.31 9.47 -10.32
C LYS A 106 -11.71 8.86 -10.27
N GLN A 107 -12.72 9.70 -10.18
CA GLN A 107 -14.10 9.27 -9.93
C GLN A 107 -14.68 8.32 -11.00
N ASP A 108 -14.18 8.36 -12.24
CA ASP A 108 -14.62 7.46 -13.30
C ASP A 108 -14.29 5.99 -13.02
N LEU A 109 -13.39 5.69 -12.07
CA LEU A 109 -13.14 4.33 -11.63
C LEU A 109 -14.40 3.61 -11.10
N VAL A 110 -15.43 4.34 -10.66
CA VAL A 110 -16.74 3.75 -10.31
C VAL A 110 -17.33 3.00 -11.50
N ALA A 111 -17.14 3.49 -12.74
CA ALA A 111 -17.67 2.84 -13.94
C ALA A 111 -17.03 1.46 -14.18
N ALA A 112 -15.80 1.21 -13.72
CA ALA A 112 -15.14 -0.08 -13.87
C ALA A 112 -15.94 -1.22 -13.16
N GLU A 113 -16.64 -0.93 -12.07
CA GLU A 113 -17.46 -1.93 -11.36
C GLU A 113 -18.60 -2.43 -12.24
N VAL A 114 -19.14 -1.58 -13.11
CA VAL A 114 -20.22 -1.91 -14.06
C VAL A 114 -19.68 -2.50 -15.35
N GLU A 115 -18.67 -1.85 -15.93
CA GLU A 115 -18.13 -2.23 -17.25
C GLU A 115 -17.41 -3.59 -17.23
N LEU A 116 -16.85 -3.99 -16.07
CA LEU A 116 -16.16 -5.27 -15.93
C LEU A 116 -17.09 -6.43 -15.57
N VAL A 117 -18.39 -6.20 -15.35
CA VAL A 117 -19.33 -7.26 -14.87
C VAL A 117 -19.33 -8.50 -15.75
N ASP A 118 -19.33 -8.31 -17.08
CA ASP A 118 -19.39 -9.39 -18.06
C ASP A 118 -18.03 -9.94 -18.46
N ASP A 119 -16.93 -9.35 -17.97
CA ASP A 119 -15.59 -9.85 -18.30
C ASP A 119 -15.22 -11.06 -17.43
N PRO A 120 -14.96 -12.22 -18.00
CA PRO A 120 -14.58 -13.44 -17.24
C PRO A 120 -13.29 -13.25 -16.46
N ASN A 121 -12.40 -12.33 -16.87
CA ASN A 121 -11.14 -12.01 -16.22
C ASN A 121 -11.20 -10.78 -15.33
N ARG A 122 -12.40 -10.27 -15.02
CA ARG A 122 -12.61 -9.03 -14.25
C ARG A 122 -11.85 -8.96 -12.93
N SER A 123 -11.65 -10.08 -12.25
CA SER A 123 -10.94 -10.14 -10.96
C SER A 123 -9.41 -10.08 -11.09
N TYR A 124 -8.87 -10.20 -12.28
CA TYR A 124 -7.43 -10.32 -12.52
C TYR A 124 -6.83 -9.13 -13.30
N LYS A 125 -7.64 -8.13 -13.64
CA LYS A 125 -7.20 -6.98 -14.46
C LYS A 125 -5.98 -6.27 -13.87
N LEU A 126 -6.01 -5.97 -12.58
CA LEU A 126 -4.89 -5.31 -11.90
C LEU A 126 -3.66 -6.21 -11.82
N ARG A 127 -3.83 -7.50 -11.53
CA ARG A 127 -2.74 -8.48 -11.50
C ARG A 127 -2.00 -8.51 -12.83
N ASP A 128 -2.74 -8.64 -13.92
CA ASP A 128 -2.17 -8.80 -15.26
C ASP A 128 -1.51 -7.49 -15.73
N ALA A 129 -2.11 -6.35 -15.45
CA ALA A 129 -1.53 -5.03 -15.73
C ALA A 129 -0.24 -4.77 -14.91
N LEU A 130 -0.23 -5.11 -13.60
CA LEU A 130 0.96 -5.01 -12.76
C LEU A 130 2.06 -5.95 -13.22
N ALA A 131 1.74 -7.20 -13.58
CA ALA A 131 2.73 -8.16 -14.07
C ALA A 131 3.44 -7.66 -15.34
N LEU A 132 2.73 -6.93 -16.22
CA LEU A 132 3.32 -6.31 -17.41
C LEU A 132 4.25 -5.15 -17.02
N LEU A 133 3.80 -4.24 -16.14
CA LEU A 133 4.58 -3.10 -15.69
C LEU A 133 5.87 -3.53 -15.00
N LEU A 134 5.79 -4.51 -14.08
CA LEU A 134 6.90 -4.98 -13.26
C LEU A 134 7.99 -5.71 -14.05
N LYS A 135 7.68 -6.18 -15.27
CA LYS A 135 8.69 -6.68 -16.23
C LYS A 135 9.48 -5.55 -16.88
N GLN A 136 8.88 -4.36 -17.00
CA GLN A 136 9.47 -3.21 -17.69
C GLN A 136 10.18 -2.26 -16.73
N GLN A 137 9.72 -2.19 -15.49
CA GLN A 137 10.21 -1.24 -14.49
C GLN A 137 10.50 -1.94 -13.15
N PRO A 138 11.71 -1.76 -12.58
CA PRO A 138 12.15 -2.45 -11.36
C PRO A 138 11.63 -1.74 -10.11
N PHE A 139 10.38 -1.93 -9.72
CA PHE A 139 9.89 -1.54 -8.40
C PHE A 139 10.27 -2.60 -7.36
N GLU A 140 10.64 -2.17 -6.14
CA GLU A 140 10.91 -3.06 -5.00
C GLU A 140 9.64 -3.27 -4.18
N TYR A 141 8.81 -2.23 -4.06
CA TYR A 141 7.55 -2.25 -3.33
C TYR A 141 6.41 -1.68 -4.15
N VAL A 142 5.24 -2.31 -4.04
CA VAL A 142 3.98 -1.81 -4.59
C VAL A 142 2.97 -1.76 -3.45
N PHE A 143 2.42 -0.59 -3.14
CA PHE A 143 1.32 -0.44 -2.20
C PHE A 143 0.05 -0.13 -2.96
N ILE A 144 -1.03 -0.86 -2.65
CA ILE A 144 -2.34 -0.67 -3.29
C ILE A 144 -3.29 -0.12 -2.23
N ASP A 145 -3.73 1.13 -2.38
CA ASP A 145 -4.79 1.70 -1.53
C ASP A 145 -6.15 1.23 -2.01
N CYS A 146 -6.90 0.57 -1.13
CA CYS A 146 -8.17 -0.06 -1.47
C CYS A 146 -9.35 0.75 -0.94
N PRO A 147 -10.50 0.77 -1.67
CA PRO A 147 -11.74 1.36 -1.18
C PRO A 147 -12.25 0.64 0.07
N PRO A 148 -13.20 1.24 0.82
CA PRO A 148 -13.76 0.63 2.03
C PRO A 148 -14.74 -0.51 1.76
N SER A 149 -15.03 -0.83 0.51
CA SER A 149 -15.90 -1.92 0.09
C SER A 149 -15.12 -3.19 -0.24
N LEU A 150 -15.73 -4.36 -0.12
CA LEU A 150 -15.19 -5.64 -0.65
C LEU A 150 -15.74 -5.92 -2.07
N GLY A 151 -15.86 -4.87 -2.88
CA GLY A 151 -16.28 -4.96 -4.28
C GLY A 151 -15.18 -5.51 -5.20
N ILE A 152 -15.44 -5.44 -6.50
CA ILE A 152 -14.53 -5.96 -7.54
C ILE A 152 -13.15 -5.29 -7.51
N LEU A 153 -13.05 -4.02 -7.12
CA LEU A 153 -11.78 -3.31 -7.00
C LEU A 153 -10.91 -3.93 -5.90
N THR A 154 -11.48 -4.17 -4.71
CA THR A 154 -10.74 -4.84 -3.61
C THR A 154 -10.36 -6.27 -3.98
N VAL A 155 -11.23 -7.01 -4.69
CA VAL A 155 -10.89 -8.34 -5.20
C VAL A 155 -9.71 -8.28 -6.18
N ASN A 156 -9.67 -7.27 -7.08
CA ASN A 156 -8.52 -7.04 -7.96
C ASN A 156 -7.22 -6.77 -7.19
N ALA A 157 -7.29 -5.95 -6.13
CA ALA A 157 -6.14 -5.70 -5.27
C ALA A 157 -5.62 -6.99 -4.62
N LEU A 158 -6.52 -7.79 -4.03
CA LEU A 158 -6.16 -9.04 -3.35
C LEU A 158 -5.67 -10.13 -4.34
N ALA A 159 -6.22 -10.17 -5.56
CA ALA A 159 -5.76 -11.08 -6.60
C ALA A 159 -4.36 -10.72 -7.13
N ALA A 160 -3.99 -9.44 -7.07
CA ALA A 160 -2.70 -8.92 -7.52
C ALA A 160 -1.62 -8.92 -6.43
N ALA A 161 -2.02 -8.86 -5.16
CA ALA A 161 -1.09 -8.70 -4.03
C ALA A 161 -0.42 -10.02 -3.61
N ASP A 162 0.79 -9.91 -3.07
CA ASP A 162 1.44 -11.00 -2.33
C ASP A 162 1.04 -10.97 -0.85
N ARG A 163 0.75 -9.76 -0.34
CA ARG A 163 0.54 -9.48 1.08
C ARG A 163 -0.66 -8.56 1.32
N VAL A 164 -1.29 -8.74 2.48
CA VAL A 164 -2.35 -7.86 2.98
C VAL A 164 -1.89 -7.15 4.24
N LEU A 165 -1.85 -5.83 4.22
CA LEU A 165 -1.64 -4.98 5.40
C LEU A 165 -2.99 -4.45 5.87
N VAL A 166 -3.30 -4.63 7.16
CA VAL A 166 -4.59 -4.24 7.73
C VAL A 166 -4.40 -3.09 8.74
N PRO A 167 -4.70 -1.84 8.36
CA PRO A 167 -4.84 -0.76 9.33
C PRO A 167 -6.07 -1.01 10.21
N LEU A 168 -5.88 -1.03 11.54
CA LEU A 168 -6.94 -1.34 12.50
C LEU A 168 -7.02 -0.24 13.55
N GLN A 169 -8.19 0.37 13.68
CA GLN A 169 -8.51 1.21 14.82
C GLN A 169 -9.09 0.34 15.95
N CYS A 170 -8.49 0.43 17.15
CA CYS A 170 -8.89 -0.39 18.31
C CYS A 170 -10.22 0.10 18.91
N GLU A 171 -11.32 -0.30 18.32
CA GLU A 171 -12.70 -0.02 18.73
C GLU A 171 -13.49 -1.31 18.93
N TYR A 172 -14.66 -1.23 19.57
CA TYR A 172 -15.46 -2.38 19.98
C TYR A 172 -15.72 -3.42 18.86
N TYR A 173 -16.06 -2.95 17.65
CA TYR A 173 -16.33 -3.84 16.51
C TYR A 173 -15.09 -4.20 15.66
N ALA A 174 -13.89 -3.89 16.13
CA ALA A 174 -12.68 -4.10 15.34
C ALA A 174 -12.42 -5.59 15.04
N LEU A 175 -12.66 -6.48 16.01
CA LEU A 175 -12.45 -7.92 15.87
C LEU A 175 -13.44 -8.57 14.90
N GLU A 176 -14.70 -8.18 14.95
CA GLU A 176 -15.73 -8.68 14.03
C GLU A 176 -15.41 -8.29 12.58
N GLY A 177 -15.07 -7.01 12.35
CA GLY A 177 -14.65 -6.52 11.05
C GLY A 177 -13.38 -7.22 10.53
N LEU A 178 -12.41 -7.47 11.42
CA LEU A 178 -11.19 -8.20 11.08
C LEU A 178 -11.48 -9.65 10.69
N THR A 179 -12.32 -10.36 11.43
CA THR A 179 -12.73 -11.74 11.14
C THR A 179 -13.40 -11.82 9.77
N SER A 180 -14.32 -10.91 9.46
CA SER A 180 -14.99 -10.84 8.16
C SER A 180 -14.02 -10.57 7.02
N LEU A 181 -13.06 -9.67 7.22
CA LEU A 181 -12.00 -9.39 6.25
C LEU A 181 -11.13 -10.63 6.01
N MET A 182 -10.68 -11.31 7.07
CA MET A 182 -9.84 -12.50 6.94
C MET A 182 -10.56 -13.64 6.23
N ALA A 183 -11.87 -13.85 6.45
CA ALA A 183 -12.67 -14.80 5.68
C ALA A 183 -12.66 -14.47 4.18
N THR A 184 -12.66 -13.18 3.81
CA THR A 184 -12.56 -12.76 2.40
C THR A 184 -11.16 -13.02 1.85
N VAL A 185 -10.09 -12.70 2.60
CA VAL A 185 -8.70 -13.01 2.23
C VAL A 185 -8.54 -14.51 2.00
N ASP A 186 -9.07 -15.36 2.89
CA ASP A 186 -9.00 -16.82 2.77
C ASP A 186 -9.75 -17.33 1.52
N ARG A 187 -10.89 -16.73 1.19
CA ARG A 187 -11.64 -17.06 -0.03
C ARG A 187 -10.85 -16.72 -1.29
N VAL A 188 -10.21 -15.55 -1.32
CA VAL A 188 -9.35 -15.15 -2.44
C VAL A 188 -8.13 -16.04 -2.52
N ARG A 189 -7.50 -16.38 -1.39
CA ARG A 189 -6.36 -17.30 -1.33
C ARG A 189 -6.73 -18.69 -1.86
N GLY A 190 -7.88 -19.22 -1.49
CA GLY A 190 -8.33 -20.55 -1.92
C GLY A 190 -8.74 -20.66 -3.38
N GLY A 191 -9.17 -19.56 -4.02
CA GLY A 191 -9.74 -19.61 -5.36
C GLY A 191 -9.02 -18.79 -6.43
N MET A 192 -8.29 -17.74 -6.06
CA MET A 192 -7.76 -16.76 -7.01
C MET A 192 -6.26 -16.50 -6.87
N ASN A 193 -5.70 -16.51 -5.64
CA ASN A 193 -4.33 -16.13 -5.37
C ASN A 193 -3.75 -16.93 -4.19
N ALA A 194 -3.27 -18.13 -4.46
CA ALA A 194 -2.73 -19.04 -3.43
C ALA A 194 -1.51 -18.48 -2.66
N ARG A 195 -0.86 -17.41 -3.17
CA ARG A 195 0.31 -16.79 -2.53
C ARG A 195 -0.06 -15.67 -1.55
N LEU A 196 -1.34 -15.27 -1.53
CA LEU A 196 -1.80 -14.17 -0.68
C LEU A 196 -1.65 -14.51 0.80
N GLU A 197 -0.87 -13.72 1.53
CA GLU A 197 -0.67 -13.89 2.96
C GLU A 197 -0.91 -12.57 3.71
N LEU A 198 -1.20 -12.69 5.01
CA LEU A 198 -1.25 -11.52 5.89
C LEU A 198 0.17 -10.98 6.09
N GLU A 199 0.40 -9.70 5.77
CA GLU A 199 1.60 -8.97 6.11
C GLU A 199 1.67 -8.68 7.61
N GLY A 200 0.56 -8.22 8.13
CA GLY A 200 0.36 -7.87 9.52
C GLY A 200 -0.74 -6.82 9.70
N ILE A 201 -1.00 -6.54 10.95
CA ILE A 201 -1.97 -5.53 11.38
C ILE A 201 -1.21 -4.35 11.96
N VAL A 202 -1.51 -3.12 11.51
CA VAL A 202 -0.99 -1.89 12.11
C VAL A 202 -2.10 -1.19 12.88
N LEU A 203 -1.85 -0.93 14.17
CA LEU A 203 -2.78 -0.19 15.02
C LEU A 203 -2.74 1.29 14.65
N THR A 204 -3.89 1.85 14.29
CA THR A 204 -4.03 3.24 13.86
C THR A 204 -4.89 4.04 14.82
N MET A 205 -4.65 5.36 14.86
CA MET A 205 -5.35 6.28 15.77
C MET A 205 -5.35 5.79 17.22
N PHE A 206 -4.29 5.08 17.59
CA PHE A 206 -4.17 4.48 18.91
C PHE A 206 -3.98 5.55 19.99
N ASP A 207 -4.80 5.47 21.04
CA ASP A 207 -4.66 6.30 22.25
C ASP A 207 -4.25 5.39 23.42
N PRO A 208 -3.01 5.52 23.93
CA PRO A 208 -2.53 4.69 25.03
C PRO A 208 -3.23 4.92 26.36
N ARG A 209 -4.07 5.97 26.47
CA ARG A 209 -4.87 6.23 27.67
C ARG A 209 -6.21 5.50 27.66
N ASN A 210 -6.59 4.87 26.53
CA ASN A 210 -7.86 4.19 26.37
C ASN A 210 -7.71 2.69 26.68
N ASN A 211 -8.28 2.24 27.81
CA ASN A 211 -8.25 0.85 28.23
C ASN A 211 -8.86 -0.12 27.22
N LEU A 212 -9.95 0.27 26.54
CA LEU A 212 -10.55 -0.54 25.49
C LEU A 212 -9.57 -0.76 24.34
N ALA A 213 -8.80 0.26 23.97
CA ALA A 213 -7.82 0.13 22.88
C ALA A 213 -6.74 -0.91 23.24
N HIS A 214 -6.29 -0.96 24.50
CA HIS A 214 -5.36 -1.99 24.94
C HIS A 214 -5.98 -3.39 24.91
N GLN A 215 -7.21 -3.56 25.44
CA GLN A 215 -7.90 -4.85 25.42
C GLN A 215 -8.08 -5.39 23.99
N VAL A 216 -8.51 -4.54 23.05
CA VAL A 216 -8.65 -4.92 21.64
C VAL A 216 -7.30 -5.26 21.02
N ALA A 217 -6.26 -4.46 21.27
CA ALA A 217 -4.92 -4.72 20.79
C ALA A 217 -4.36 -6.05 21.28
N ASP A 218 -4.52 -6.35 22.56
CA ASP A 218 -4.07 -7.61 23.17
C ASP A 218 -4.82 -8.81 22.58
N GLU A 219 -6.12 -8.68 22.35
CA GLU A 219 -6.91 -9.75 21.73
C GLU A 219 -6.49 -10.00 20.28
N VAL A 220 -6.27 -8.94 19.50
CA VAL A 220 -5.77 -9.07 18.12
C VAL A 220 -4.39 -9.74 18.08
N LYS A 221 -3.47 -9.37 19.00
CA LYS A 221 -2.11 -9.95 19.09
C LYS A 221 -2.11 -11.44 19.40
N ARG A 222 -3.15 -11.97 20.04
CA ARG A 222 -3.25 -13.42 20.32
C ARG A 222 -3.47 -14.26 19.06
N HIS A 223 -4.05 -13.66 18.03
CA HIS A 223 -4.50 -14.40 16.83
C HIS A 223 -3.74 -14.01 15.57
N PHE A 224 -3.16 -12.81 15.52
CA PHE A 224 -2.56 -12.24 14.32
C PHE A 224 -1.21 -11.59 14.61
N HIS A 225 -0.39 -11.52 13.57
CA HIS A 225 0.81 -10.68 13.61
C HIS A 225 0.42 -9.20 13.63
N VAL A 226 0.78 -8.50 14.69
CA VAL A 226 0.59 -7.06 14.86
C VAL A 226 1.96 -6.41 14.90
N PHE A 227 2.17 -5.37 14.07
CA PHE A 227 3.41 -4.61 14.07
C PHE A 227 3.65 -3.94 15.42
N GLU A 228 4.90 -3.83 15.82
CA GLU A 228 5.29 -3.08 17.03
C GLU A 228 5.04 -1.58 16.85
N SER A 229 5.19 -1.09 15.63
CA SER A 229 4.90 0.29 15.27
C SER A 229 3.41 0.57 15.36
N VAL A 230 3.06 1.61 16.12
CA VAL A 230 1.69 2.09 16.32
C VAL A 230 1.56 3.48 15.72
N ILE A 231 0.48 3.74 15.00
CA ILE A 231 0.18 5.06 14.46
C ILE A 231 -0.76 5.80 15.43
N PRO A 232 -0.28 6.81 16.15
CA PRO A 232 -1.10 7.53 17.10
C PRO A 232 -2.12 8.43 16.40
N ARG A 233 -3.17 8.84 17.11
CA ARG A 233 -4.00 9.94 16.66
C ARG A 233 -3.15 11.21 16.57
N ASN A 234 -3.04 11.81 15.38
CA ASN A 234 -2.16 12.94 15.14
C ASN A 234 -2.77 13.90 14.11
N VAL A 235 -2.87 15.17 14.46
CA VAL A 235 -3.49 16.20 13.61
C VAL A 235 -2.71 16.40 12.29
N ARG A 236 -1.39 16.26 12.30
CA ARG A 236 -0.55 16.41 11.10
C ARG A 236 -0.89 15.40 10.02
N LEU A 237 -1.32 14.18 10.40
CA LEU A 237 -1.81 13.18 9.44
C LEU A 237 -3.12 13.59 8.75
N SER A 238 -3.92 14.43 9.40
CA SER A 238 -5.17 14.96 8.82
C SER A 238 -4.94 16.23 8.00
N GLU A 239 -3.93 17.03 8.35
CA GLU A 239 -3.58 18.28 7.65
C GLU A 239 -2.78 18.03 6.37
N ALA A 240 -1.80 17.12 6.39
CA ALA A 240 -0.88 16.87 5.30
C ALA A 240 -1.57 16.63 3.94
N PRO A 241 -2.68 15.85 3.83
CA PRO A 241 -3.38 15.64 2.57
C PRO A 241 -3.95 16.95 1.96
N SER A 242 -4.35 17.95 2.78
CA SER A 242 -4.84 19.24 2.28
C SER A 242 -3.74 20.05 1.59
N HIS A 243 -2.48 19.72 1.84
CA HIS A 243 -1.31 20.30 1.19
C HIS A 243 -0.75 19.40 0.06
N GLY A 244 -1.42 18.29 -0.27
CA GLY A 244 -0.97 17.35 -1.28
C GLY A 244 0.34 16.65 -0.93
N LYS A 245 0.64 16.46 0.37
CA LYS A 245 1.92 15.92 0.84
C LYS A 245 1.74 14.74 1.78
N PRO A 246 2.57 13.69 1.65
CA PRO A 246 2.75 12.73 2.73
C PRO A 246 3.22 13.44 4.01
N VAL A 247 2.86 12.92 5.18
CA VAL A 247 3.21 13.57 6.46
C VAL A 247 4.71 13.74 6.65
N LEU A 248 5.53 12.85 6.10
CA LEU A 248 6.98 12.93 6.13
C LEU A 248 7.52 14.22 5.48
N LEU A 249 6.88 14.68 4.38
CA LEU A 249 7.23 15.93 3.68
C LEU A 249 6.55 17.15 4.32
N TYR A 250 5.45 16.96 5.03
CA TYR A 250 4.71 18.03 5.69
C TYR A 250 5.29 18.38 7.06
N ASP A 251 5.51 17.37 7.92
CA ASP A 251 6.10 17.49 9.26
C ASP A 251 6.79 16.19 9.67
N ALA A 252 8.07 16.04 9.28
CA ALA A 252 8.86 14.84 9.56
C ALA A 252 9.05 14.54 11.05
N GLN A 253 8.94 15.56 11.92
CA GLN A 253 9.13 15.42 13.37
C GLN A 253 7.85 15.02 14.08
N SER A 254 6.70 15.04 13.41
CA SER A 254 5.42 14.66 14.01
C SER A 254 5.43 13.19 14.44
N LYS A 255 4.68 12.88 15.50
CA LYS A 255 4.51 11.49 15.98
C LYS A 255 3.91 10.58 14.89
N GLY A 256 3.06 11.14 14.02
CA GLY A 256 2.49 10.41 12.88
C GLY A 256 3.55 10.02 11.86
N ALA A 257 4.44 10.95 11.47
CA ALA A 257 5.56 10.67 10.55
C ALA A 257 6.51 9.62 11.13
N GLN A 258 6.90 9.79 12.40
CA GLN A 258 7.80 8.84 13.07
C GLN A 258 7.19 7.43 13.18
N GLY A 259 5.87 7.32 13.40
CA GLY A 259 5.16 6.04 13.38
C GLY A 259 5.25 5.32 12.03
N TYR A 260 5.04 6.03 10.93
CA TYR A 260 5.16 5.44 9.59
C TYR A 260 6.60 5.15 9.18
N LEU A 261 7.58 5.96 9.60
CA LEU A 261 9.01 5.65 9.41
C LEU A 261 9.41 4.37 10.16
N SER A 262 8.89 4.16 11.37
CA SER A 262 9.15 2.94 12.14
C SER A 262 8.50 1.72 11.48
N LEU A 263 7.24 1.83 11.05
CA LEU A 263 6.53 0.77 10.31
C LEU A 263 7.26 0.40 9.00
N ALA A 264 7.75 1.38 8.25
CA ALA A 264 8.54 1.14 7.05
C ALA A 264 9.82 0.35 7.34
N ARG A 265 10.51 0.65 8.44
CA ARG A 265 11.71 -0.11 8.87
C ARG A 265 11.36 -1.58 9.18
N GLU A 266 10.26 -1.84 9.89
CA GLU A 266 9.81 -3.20 10.18
C GLU A 266 9.52 -3.98 8.89
N ILE A 267 8.78 -3.38 7.94
CA ILE A 267 8.43 -3.99 6.66
C ILE A 267 9.68 -4.27 5.80
N ILE A 268 10.62 -3.33 5.76
CA ILE A 268 11.86 -3.50 5.01
C ILE A 268 12.73 -4.61 5.64
N ALA A 269 12.79 -4.69 6.97
CA ALA A 269 13.59 -5.70 7.67
C ALA A 269 13.06 -7.13 7.49
N THR A 270 11.74 -7.31 7.33
CA THR A 270 11.12 -8.64 7.14
C THR A 270 11.24 -9.17 5.70
N ALA A 271 11.54 -8.31 4.72
CA ALA A 271 11.60 -8.68 3.30
C ALA A 271 12.59 -9.82 2.97
N PRO A 272 13.84 -9.86 3.48
CA PRO A 272 14.80 -10.92 3.16
C PRO A 272 14.38 -12.31 3.65
N ALA A 273 13.83 -12.40 4.87
CA ALA A 273 13.44 -13.68 5.47
C ALA A 273 12.27 -14.35 4.73
N GLN A 274 11.36 -13.56 4.16
CA GLN A 274 10.21 -14.04 3.42
C GLN A 274 10.58 -14.47 1.99
N ALA A 275 11.53 -13.80 1.35
CA ALA A 275 12.08 -14.20 0.05
C ALA A 275 12.79 -15.58 0.15
N GLN A 276 13.48 -15.86 1.24
CA GLN A 276 14.10 -17.18 1.51
C GLN A 276 13.07 -18.28 1.71
N LYS A 277 11.97 -18.02 2.46
CA LYS A 277 10.89 -19.01 2.66
C LYS A 277 10.18 -19.34 1.35
N ALA A 278 9.92 -18.36 0.49
CA ALA A 278 9.29 -18.57 -0.82
C ALA A 278 10.19 -19.37 -1.79
N ARG A 279 11.51 -19.27 -1.67
CA ARG A 279 12.48 -20.10 -2.44
C ARG A 279 12.55 -21.54 -1.94
N ALA A 280 12.39 -21.77 -0.64
CA ALA A 280 12.42 -23.11 -0.05
C ALA A 280 11.11 -23.92 -0.29
N ALA A 281 10.03 -23.25 -0.66
CA ALA A 281 8.71 -23.85 -0.94
C ALA A 281 8.48 -24.15 -2.44
N ARG A 282 9.49 -23.90 -3.30
CA ARG A 282 9.52 -24.26 -4.72
C ARG A 282 10.40 -25.48 -4.99
#